data_74fd29f168abbf16fed136b7d2957854
#
_entry.id   74fd29f168abbf16fed136b7d2957854
#
_cell.length_a   1.000
_cell.length_b   1.000
_cell.length_c   1.000
_cell.angle_alpha   90.00
_cell.angle_beta   90.00
_cell.angle_gamma   90.00
#
_symmetry.space_group_name_H-M   'P 1'
#
loop_
_entity.id
_entity.type
_entity.pdbx_description
1 polymer ?
#
loop_
_entity_poly.entity_id
_entity_poly.type
_entity_poly.pdbx_seq_one_letter_code
_entity_poly.pdbx_strand_id
1 'polypeptide(L)'
;MKNVIRIAIVDPNESSRSTLKHLLLGIDSVWLEAECSNYEFFADVAMQTQPDIALVSLDADADKALELIGRVSRDLPTCNTLVVSSSQEGSLILKAMRNGAKEFLNFPLNLEDFLAALDRIQLSSVGRSGNSSAKSSQVVTVSGVSGGVGCTSLAINLACVLAQDQRNNVAIIDLDLALGDADVWLDIIPDYTIQDVAENIGRLDFALLKRSLTKHDCGAFLLPRPVHMDLSPSFSPDELRRVIALLRATFTHLVIDISESYTALDIAAMEASDSIL
;
A
#
# COMPACT_ATOMS: atom_id res chain seq x y z
N MET A 1 -13.64 2.65 -2.58
CA MET A 1 -12.32 3.15 -3.06
C MET A 1 -11.56 1.96 -3.64
N LYS A 2 -10.80 2.12 -4.73
CA LYS A 2 -9.95 1.03 -5.25
C LYS A 2 -8.82 0.77 -4.25
N ASN A 3 -8.63 -0.49 -3.84
CA ASN A 3 -7.47 -0.89 -3.03
C ASN A 3 -6.19 -0.59 -3.81
N VAL A 4 -5.18 -0.07 -3.14
CA VAL A 4 -3.85 0.10 -3.73
C VAL A 4 -3.25 -1.29 -3.96
N ILE A 5 -2.77 -1.55 -5.16
CA ILE A 5 -2.16 -2.80 -5.58
C ILE A 5 -0.65 -2.68 -5.39
N ARG A 6 -0.06 -3.56 -4.60
CA ARG A 6 1.38 -3.61 -4.34
C ARG A 6 2.06 -4.44 -5.44
N ILE A 7 2.97 -3.83 -6.19
CA ILE A 7 3.65 -4.47 -7.31
C ILE A 7 5.15 -4.52 -7.05
N ALA A 8 5.75 -5.70 -7.22
CA ALA A 8 7.20 -5.85 -7.31
C ALA A 8 7.60 -6.13 -8.77
N ILE A 9 8.66 -5.46 -9.24
CA ILE A 9 9.15 -5.59 -10.61
C ILE A 9 10.47 -6.36 -10.64
N VAL A 10 10.63 -7.25 -11.61
CA VAL A 10 11.93 -7.76 -12.02
C VAL A 10 12.14 -7.62 -13.52
N ASP A 11 13.19 -6.90 -13.87
CA ASP A 11 13.68 -6.76 -15.22
C ASP A 11 15.19 -6.48 -15.19
N PRO A 12 16.04 -7.37 -15.71
CA PRO A 12 17.48 -7.14 -15.79
C PRO A 12 17.87 -5.96 -16.68
N ASN A 13 17.04 -5.62 -17.67
CA ASN A 13 17.29 -4.49 -18.55
C ASN A 13 16.89 -3.18 -17.88
N GLU A 14 17.86 -2.27 -17.67
CA GLU A 14 17.65 -1.01 -16.98
C GLU A 14 16.69 -0.07 -17.71
N SER A 15 16.73 -0.02 -19.05
CA SER A 15 15.90 0.86 -19.85
C SER A 15 14.41 0.47 -19.77
N SER A 16 14.09 -0.82 -19.97
CA SER A 16 12.72 -1.32 -19.87
C SER A 16 12.22 -1.26 -18.42
N ARG A 17 13.05 -1.59 -17.43
CA ARG A 17 12.72 -1.49 -16.01
C ARG A 17 12.36 -0.05 -15.61
N SER A 18 13.14 0.94 -16.06
CA SER A 18 12.85 2.36 -15.83
C SER A 18 11.52 2.78 -16.46
N THR A 19 11.24 2.32 -17.69
CA THR A 19 9.96 2.60 -18.38
C THR A 19 8.78 2.01 -17.62
N LEU A 20 8.88 0.76 -17.15
CA LEU A 20 7.86 0.11 -16.31
C LEU A 20 7.64 0.87 -15.01
N LYS A 21 8.71 1.26 -14.33
CA LYS A 21 8.67 2.05 -13.11
C LYS A 21 7.94 3.38 -13.31
N HIS A 22 8.29 4.15 -14.34
CA HIS A 22 7.61 5.42 -14.63
C HIS A 22 6.13 5.24 -14.91
N LEU A 23 5.74 4.19 -15.63
CA LEU A 23 4.35 3.88 -15.88
C LEU A 23 3.60 3.58 -14.57
N LEU A 24 4.17 2.74 -13.70
CA LEU A 24 3.55 2.36 -12.43
C LEU A 24 3.41 3.55 -11.47
N LEU A 25 4.42 4.39 -11.37
CA LEU A 25 4.40 5.60 -10.52
C LEU A 25 3.36 6.64 -10.98
N GLY A 26 2.90 6.58 -12.23
CA GLY A 26 1.83 7.41 -12.77
C GLY A 26 0.41 6.94 -12.45
N ILE A 27 0.25 5.81 -11.74
CA ILE A 27 -1.06 5.20 -11.46
C ILE A 27 -1.37 5.28 -9.96
N ASP A 28 -2.34 6.08 -9.57
CA ASP A 28 -2.73 6.31 -8.15
C ASP A 28 -3.15 5.05 -7.40
N SER A 29 -3.59 4.00 -8.11
CA SER A 29 -4.01 2.72 -7.51
C SER A 29 -2.90 1.66 -7.44
N VAL A 30 -1.67 2.03 -7.76
CA VAL A 30 -0.52 1.11 -7.77
C VAL A 30 0.57 1.62 -6.84
N TRP A 31 1.16 0.69 -6.09
CA TRP A 31 2.33 0.92 -5.25
C TRP A 31 3.49 0.05 -5.70
N LEU A 32 4.61 0.68 -6.02
CA LEU A 32 5.84 -0.05 -6.35
C LEU A 32 6.54 -0.48 -5.05
N GLU A 33 6.41 -1.75 -4.70
CA GLU A 33 6.92 -2.34 -3.46
C GLU A 33 8.41 -2.65 -3.53
N ALA A 34 8.86 -3.17 -4.67
CA ALA A 34 10.26 -3.51 -4.89
C ALA A 34 10.62 -3.46 -6.37
N GLU A 35 11.89 -3.19 -6.64
CA GLU A 35 12.50 -3.17 -7.96
C GLU A 35 13.77 -4.04 -7.94
N CYS A 36 13.85 -5.05 -8.82
CA CYS A 36 14.98 -5.96 -8.92
C CYS A 36 15.53 -6.01 -10.34
N SER A 37 16.86 -6.07 -10.44
CA SER A 37 17.59 -6.26 -11.70
C SER A 37 18.04 -7.71 -11.94
N ASN A 38 17.70 -8.64 -11.02
CA ASN A 38 18.13 -10.03 -11.12
C ASN A 38 17.01 -10.97 -10.70
N TYR A 39 16.75 -11.99 -11.53
CA TYR A 39 15.73 -13.00 -11.30
C TYR A 39 16.01 -13.87 -10.05
N GLU A 40 17.28 -14.16 -9.75
CA GLU A 40 17.67 -15.05 -8.66
C GLU A 40 17.30 -14.48 -7.29
N PHE A 41 17.47 -13.16 -7.10
CA PHE A 41 17.16 -12.48 -5.84
C PHE A 41 15.68 -12.10 -5.71
N PHE A 42 14.96 -12.01 -6.82
CA PHE A 42 13.58 -11.53 -6.80
C PHE A 42 12.64 -12.41 -5.98
N ALA A 43 12.81 -13.73 -6.02
CA ALA A 43 11.96 -14.63 -5.26
C ALA A 43 12.08 -14.38 -3.75
N ASP A 44 13.30 -14.13 -3.24
CA ASP A 44 13.54 -13.85 -1.83
C ASP A 44 12.97 -12.46 -1.43
N VAL A 45 13.12 -11.46 -2.31
CA VAL A 45 12.50 -10.14 -2.13
C VAL A 45 10.98 -10.25 -2.10
N ALA A 46 10.38 -11.00 -3.04
CA ALA A 46 8.93 -11.20 -3.08
C ALA A 46 8.41 -11.94 -1.83
N MET A 47 9.16 -12.91 -1.31
CA MET A 47 8.81 -13.58 -0.05
C MET A 47 8.84 -12.64 1.15
N GLN A 48 9.76 -11.69 1.19
CA GLN A 48 9.88 -10.71 2.28
C GLN A 48 8.81 -9.61 2.19
N THR A 49 8.56 -9.11 0.99
CA THR A 49 7.66 -7.97 0.76
C THR A 49 6.21 -8.39 0.55
N GLN A 50 5.95 -9.63 0.13
CA GLN A 50 4.62 -10.19 -0.16
C GLN A 50 3.76 -9.26 -1.04
N PRO A 51 4.20 -8.94 -2.27
CA PRO A 51 3.44 -8.08 -3.17
C PRO A 51 2.17 -8.80 -3.66
N ASP A 52 1.16 -8.02 -4.06
CA ASP A 52 -0.06 -8.56 -4.68
C ASP A 52 0.21 -9.07 -6.09
N ILE A 53 1.15 -8.39 -6.79
CA ILE A 53 1.54 -8.71 -8.16
C ILE A 53 3.07 -8.72 -8.30
N ALA A 54 3.60 -9.77 -8.88
CA ALA A 54 4.96 -9.86 -9.38
C ALA A 54 4.95 -9.57 -10.90
N LEU A 55 5.54 -8.45 -11.31
CA LEU A 55 5.71 -8.08 -12.71
C LEU A 55 7.06 -8.58 -13.19
N VAL A 56 7.05 -9.55 -14.11
CA VAL A 56 8.25 -10.25 -14.59
C VAL A 56 8.45 -9.99 -16.07
N SER A 57 9.60 -9.40 -16.44
CA SER A 57 10.02 -9.27 -17.85
C SER A 57 10.66 -10.57 -18.33
N LEU A 58 10.32 -11.03 -19.56
CA LEU A 58 10.91 -12.22 -20.17
C LEU A 58 12.08 -11.89 -21.13
N ASP A 59 12.25 -10.63 -21.51
CA ASP A 59 13.07 -10.25 -22.65
C ASP A 59 14.58 -10.43 -22.44
N ALA A 60 15.05 -10.41 -21.18
CA ALA A 60 16.46 -10.57 -20.88
C ALA A 60 16.93 -12.04 -20.88
N ASP A 61 16.14 -12.93 -20.26
CA ASP A 61 16.42 -14.37 -20.18
C ASP A 61 15.09 -15.09 -19.92
N ALA A 62 14.48 -15.60 -20.98
CA ALA A 62 13.16 -16.23 -20.91
C ALA A 62 13.14 -17.50 -20.04
N ASP A 63 14.22 -18.30 -20.05
CA ASP A 63 14.26 -19.55 -19.29
C ASP A 63 14.35 -19.28 -17.78
N LYS A 64 15.21 -18.37 -17.35
CA LYS A 64 15.31 -17.95 -15.94
C LYS A 64 14.03 -17.27 -15.46
N ALA A 65 13.41 -16.44 -16.29
CA ALA A 65 12.16 -15.79 -15.96
C ALA A 65 11.00 -16.79 -15.80
N LEU A 66 10.91 -17.82 -16.68
CA LEU A 66 9.93 -18.88 -16.58
C LEU A 66 10.13 -19.73 -15.32
N GLU A 67 11.37 -20.03 -14.94
CA GLU A 67 11.68 -20.73 -13.70
C GLU A 67 11.26 -19.91 -12.48
N LEU A 68 11.56 -18.59 -12.48
CA LEU A 68 11.12 -17.65 -11.44
C LEU A 68 9.60 -17.62 -11.31
N ILE A 69 8.86 -17.52 -12.42
CA ILE A 69 7.40 -17.54 -12.42
C ILE A 69 6.88 -18.79 -11.72
N GLY A 70 7.47 -19.97 -12.06
CA GLY A 70 7.11 -21.24 -11.43
C GLY A 70 7.42 -21.27 -9.94
N ARG A 71 8.53 -20.65 -9.50
CA ARG A 71 8.89 -20.54 -8.07
C ARG A 71 7.92 -19.63 -7.32
N VAL A 72 7.68 -18.42 -7.83
CA VAL A 72 6.72 -17.47 -7.23
C VAL A 72 5.33 -18.07 -7.12
N SER A 73 4.85 -18.74 -8.17
CA SER A 73 3.52 -19.38 -8.17
C SER A 73 3.36 -20.49 -7.12
N ARG A 74 4.44 -21.21 -6.79
CA ARG A 74 4.44 -22.28 -5.78
C ARG A 74 4.60 -21.74 -4.38
N ASP A 75 5.58 -20.83 -4.18
CA ASP A 75 6.02 -20.39 -2.86
C ASP A 75 5.18 -19.22 -2.33
N LEU A 76 4.54 -18.46 -3.25
CA LEU A 76 3.68 -17.30 -2.94
C LEU A 76 2.34 -17.38 -3.68
N PRO A 77 1.43 -18.30 -3.30
CA PRO A 77 0.16 -18.52 -4.00
C PRO A 77 -0.79 -17.31 -3.95
N THR A 78 -0.56 -16.36 -3.06
CA THR A 78 -1.31 -15.09 -2.95
C THR A 78 -0.81 -14.03 -3.91
N CYS A 79 0.43 -14.12 -4.39
CA CYS A 79 1.02 -13.20 -5.33
C CYS A 79 0.65 -13.61 -6.77
N ASN A 80 0.02 -12.72 -7.51
CA ASN A 80 -0.29 -12.97 -8.91
C ASN A 80 0.89 -12.57 -9.79
N THR A 81 1.29 -13.41 -10.71
CA THR A 81 2.38 -13.08 -11.65
C THR A 81 1.81 -12.49 -12.93
N LEU A 82 2.23 -11.28 -13.28
CA LEU A 82 1.98 -10.62 -14.53
C LEU A 82 3.29 -10.60 -15.34
N VAL A 83 3.22 -11.03 -16.57
CA VAL A 83 4.39 -11.17 -17.44
C VAL A 83 4.38 -10.12 -18.52
N VAL A 84 5.56 -9.57 -18.81
CA VAL A 84 5.77 -8.58 -19.87
C VAL A 84 6.85 -9.07 -20.83
N SER A 85 6.61 -8.97 -22.13
CA SER A 85 7.61 -9.31 -23.16
C SER A 85 7.37 -8.54 -24.45
N SER A 86 8.44 -8.24 -25.17
CA SER A 86 8.38 -7.75 -26.55
C SER A 86 8.10 -8.88 -27.57
N SER A 87 8.27 -10.13 -27.16
CA SER A 87 8.01 -11.31 -27.99
C SER A 87 6.51 -11.64 -28.05
N GLN A 88 6.01 -11.88 -29.27
CA GLN A 88 4.64 -12.31 -29.52
C GLN A 88 4.53 -13.82 -29.83
N GLU A 89 5.57 -14.59 -29.50
CA GLU A 89 5.56 -16.03 -29.76
C GLU A 89 4.53 -16.76 -28.87
N GLY A 90 3.52 -17.37 -29.50
CA GLY A 90 2.49 -18.13 -28.78
C GLY A 90 3.05 -19.25 -27.90
N SER A 91 4.18 -19.84 -28.28
CA SER A 91 4.89 -20.87 -27.50
C SER A 91 5.40 -20.33 -26.16
N LEU A 92 5.94 -19.12 -26.15
CA LEU A 92 6.45 -18.45 -24.95
C LEU A 92 5.30 -18.03 -24.03
N ILE A 93 4.24 -17.48 -24.60
CA ILE A 93 3.02 -17.13 -23.86
C ILE A 93 2.45 -18.35 -23.14
N LEU A 94 2.30 -19.47 -23.86
CA LEU A 94 1.79 -20.73 -23.30
C LEU A 94 2.69 -21.28 -22.19
N LYS A 95 4.01 -21.18 -22.34
CA LYS A 95 4.96 -21.59 -21.29
C LYS A 95 4.81 -20.72 -20.04
N ALA A 96 4.71 -19.39 -20.19
CA ALA A 96 4.52 -18.49 -19.07
C ALA A 96 3.23 -18.80 -18.30
N MET A 97 2.12 -18.97 -19.01
CA MET A 97 0.82 -19.30 -18.41
C MET A 97 0.84 -20.68 -17.70
N ARG A 98 1.49 -21.70 -18.29
CA ARG A 98 1.64 -23.02 -17.65
C ARG A 98 2.52 -22.99 -16.40
N ASN A 99 3.48 -22.07 -16.32
CA ASN A 99 4.30 -21.86 -15.14
C ASN A 99 3.60 -21.02 -14.05
N GLY A 100 2.39 -20.54 -14.30
CA GLY A 100 1.57 -19.88 -13.29
C GLY A 100 1.37 -18.37 -13.49
N ALA A 101 1.82 -17.80 -14.63
CA ALA A 101 1.46 -16.44 -14.98
C ALA A 101 -0.07 -16.29 -15.06
N LYS A 102 -0.60 -15.18 -14.56
CA LYS A 102 -2.04 -14.87 -14.64
C LYS A 102 -2.39 -14.03 -15.84
N GLU A 103 -1.49 -13.15 -16.23
CA GLU A 103 -1.65 -12.25 -17.37
C GLU A 103 -0.33 -12.14 -18.12
N PHE A 104 -0.43 -11.91 -19.42
CA PHE A 104 0.71 -11.65 -20.29
C PHE A 104 0.42 -10.39 -21.11
N LEU A 105 1.34 -9.42 -21.02
CA LEU A 105 1.22 -8.14 -21.73
C LEU A 105 2.41 -7.91 -22.65
N ASN A 106 2.16 -7.28 -23.77
CA ASN A 106 3.21 -6.92 -24.72
C ASN A 106 3.95 -5.66 -24.26
N PHE A 107 5.27 -5.66 -24.45
CA PHE A 107 6.08 -4.46 -24.28
C PHE A 107 6.27 -3.74 -25.63
N PRO A 108 6.18 -2.40 -25.69
CA PRO A 108 5.97 -1.46 -24.60
C PRO A 108 4.56 -1.52 -24.04
N LEU A 109 4.44 -1.41 -22.72
CA LEU A 109 3.15 -1.48 -22.02
C LEU A 109 2.24 -0.31 -22.40
N ASN A 110 1.03 -0.62 -22.82
CA ASN A 110 -0.05 0.33 -22.93
C ASN A 110 -0.76 0.45 -21.56
N LEU A 111 -1.03 1.68 -21.14
CA LEU A 111 -1.71 1.95 -19.87
C LEU A 111 -3.10 1.28 -19.79
N GLU A 112 -3.89 1.33 -20.87
CA GLU A 112 -5.23 0.74 -20.92
C GLU A 112 -5.18 -0.78 -20.75
N ASP A 113 -4.26 -1.46 -21.46
CA ASP A 113 -4.09 -2.91 -21.37
C ASP A 113 -3.61 -3.33 -19.98
N PHE A 114 -2.72 -2.52 -19.37
CA PHE A 114 -2.23 -2.76 -18.02
C PHE A 114 -3.34 -2.63 -16.97
N LEU A 115 -4.13 -1.56 -17.01
CA LEU A 115 -5.26 -1.35 -16.10
C LEU A 115 -6.31 -2.47 -16.26
N ALA A 116 -6.62 -2.87 -17.50
CA ALA A 116 -7.53 -3.98 -17.76
C ALA A 116 -7.00 -5.31 -17.20
N ALA A 117 -5.69 -5.57 -17.26
CA ALA A 117 -5.06 -6.74 -16.66
C ALA A 117 -5.15 -6.71 -15.12
N LEU A 118 -4.91 -5.55 -14.49
CA LEU A 118 -5.08 -5.38 -13.06
C LEU A 118 -6.52 -5.68 -12.61
N ASP A 119 -7.51 -5.16 -13.33
CA ASP A 119 -8.93 -5.40 -13.02
C ASP A 119 -9.27 -6.90 -13.15
N ARG A 120 -8.76 -7.62 -14.19
CA ARG A 120 -8.97 -9.07 -14.34
C ARG A 120 -8.32 -9.88 -13.22
N ILE A 121 -7.13 -9.50 -12.78
CA ILE A 121 -6.44 -10.15 -11.65
C ILE A 121 -7.25 -9.96 -10.37
N GLN A 122 -7.74 -8.76 -10.09
CA GLN A 122 -8.57 -8.48 -8.91
C GLN A 122 -9.87 -9.29 -8.93
N LEU A 123 -10.59 -9.32 -10.05
CA LEU A 123 -11.84 -10.10 -10.20
C LEU A 123 -11.60 -11.60 -10.01
N SER A 124 -10.47 -12.14 -10.50
CA SER A 124 -10.13 -13.55 -10.34
C SER A 124 -9.75 -13.93 -8.91
N SER A 125 -9.26 -12.97 -8.10
CA SER A 125 -8.95 -13.18 -6.69
C SER A 125 -10.21 -13.22 -5.81
N VAL A 126 -11.25 -12.47 -6.16
CA VAL A 126 -12.56 -12.46 -5.45
C VAL A 126 -13.29 -13.81 -5.61
N GLY A 127 -13.14 -14.51 -6.76
CA GLY A 127 -13.78 -15.81 -7.01
C GLY A 127 -13.12 -17.02 -6.32
N ARG A 128 -11.92 -16.87 -5.73
CA ARG A 128 -11.17 -17.96 -5.06
C ARG A 128 -11.22 -17.92 -3.52
N SER A 129 -11.80 -16.89 -2.94
CA SER A 129 -11.89 -16.71 -1.48
C SER A 129 -13.10 -17.42 -0.86
N GLY A 130 -13.10 -18.75 -0.96
CA GLY A 130 -13.71 -19.54 0.11
C GLY A 130 -12.63 -19.76 1.19
N ASN A 131 -12.41 -18.81 2.10
CA ASN A 131 -11.61 -18.91 3.33
C ASN A 131 -10.18 -18.35 3.37
N SER A 132 -9.77 -17.49 2.46
CA SER A 132 -8.68 -16.55 2.76
C SER A 132 -9.16 -15.15 2.37
N SER A 133 -9.60 -14.37 3.36
CA SER A 133 -9.77 -12.94 3.20
C SER A 133 -8.43 -12.37 2.74
N ALA A 134 -8.33 -11.93 1.47
CA ALA A 134 -7.38 -10.88 1.16
C ALA A 134 -7.59 -9.84 2.25
N LYS A 135 -6.59 -9.57 3.07
CA LYS A 135 -6.69 -8.63 4.19
C LYS A 135 -6.88 -7.24 3.57
N SER A 136 -8.13 -6.89 3.25
CA SER A 136 -8.44 -5.49 2.95
C SER A 136 -8.17 -4.72 4.24
N SER A 137 -7.29 -3.74 4.15
CA SER A 137 -7.07 -2.84 5.27
C SER A 137 -8.40 -2.24 5.70
N GLN A 138 -8.68 -2.26 6.98
CA GLN A 138 -9.85 -1.63 7.57
C GLN A 138 -9.49 -0.23 8.05
N VAL A 139 -10.20 0.77 7.59
CA VAL A 139 -10.05 2.16 8.02
C VAL A 139 -11.23 2.53 8.88
N VAL A 140 -10.94 2.91 10.11
CA VAL A 140 -11.93 3.34 11.11
C VAL A 140 -11.63 4.79 11.49
N THR A 141 -12.55 5.70 11.22
CA THR A 141 -12.46 7.08 11.69
C THR A 141 -13.25 7.23 12.98
N VAL A 142 -12.66 7.86 13.98
CA VAL A 142 -13.32 8.20 15.25
C VAL A 142 -13.63 9.68 15.24
N SER A 143 -14.91 10.03 15.48
CA SER A 143 -15.40 11.39 15.43
C SER A 143 -16.39 11.66 16.56
N GLY A 144 -16.36 12.85 17.13
CA GLY A 144 -17.31 13.27 18.17
C GLY A 144 -18.20 14.42 17.74
N VAL A 145 -19.39 14.46 18.29
CA VAL A 145 -20.33 15.58 18.07
C VAL A 145 -19.99 16.81 18.93
N SER A 146 -19.09 16.66 19.90
CA SER A 146 -18.64 17.73 20.78
C SER A 146 -17.32 17.36 21.45
N GLY A 147 -16.53 18.38 21.83
CA GLY A 147 -15.29 18.18 22.56
C GLY A 147 -15.47 17.47 23.89
N GLY A 148 -14.45 16.70 24.29
CA GLY A 148 -14.40 16.02 25.57
C GLY A 148 -15.22 14.73 25.68
N VAL A 149 -15.84 14.23 24.61
CA VAL A 149 -16.57 12.94 24.62
C VAL A 149 -15.65 11.72 24.59
N GLY A 150 -14.32 11.91 24.38
CA GLY A 150 -13.32 10.85 24.49
C GLY A 150 -12.92 10.20 23.16
N CYS A 151 -13.05 10.89 22.02
CA CYS A 151 -12.68 10.38 20.70
C CYS A 151 -11.24 9.90 20.63
N THR A 152 -10.27 10.74 21.00
CA THR A 152 -8.85 10.39 21.06
C THR A 152 -8.60 9.19 21.96
N SER A 153 -9.22 9.14 23.16
CA SER A 153 -9.11 7.98 24.05
C SER A 153 -9.65 6.72 23.40
N LEU A 154 -10.79 6.81 22.71
CA LEU A 154 -11.38 5.66 22.00
C LEU A 154 -10.47 5.22 20.84
N ALA A 155 -9.99 6.15 20.03
CA ALA A 155 -9.12 5.86 18.88
C ALA A 155 -7.84 5.13 19.31
N ILE A 156 -7.15 5.67 20.32
CA ILE A 156 -5.91 5.09 20.83
C ILE A 156 -6.13 3.71 21.43
N ASN A 157 -7.15 3.55 22.31
CA ASN A 157 -7.43 2.26 22.92
C ASN A 157 -7.85 1.21 21.88
N LEU A 158 -8.66 1.59 20.89
CA LEU A 158 -9.04 0.71 19.79
C LEU A 158 -7.81 0.21 19.04
N ALA A 159 -6.91 1.12 18.66
CA ALA A 159 -5.69 0.77 17.96
C ALA A 159 -4.76 -0.13 18.81
N CYS A 160 -4.58 0.18 20.08
CA CYS A 160 -3.78 -0.63 20.99
C CYS A 160 -4.36 -2.05 21.17
N VAL A 161 -5.67 -2.18 21.30
CA VAL A 161 -6.34 -3.49 21.41
C VAL A 161 -6.20 -4.29 20.11
N LEU A 162 -6.39 -3.65 18.95
CA LEU A 162 -6.21 -4.30 17.66
C LEU A 162 -4.76 -4.77 17.46
N ALA A 163 -3.78 -4.01 17.94
CA ALA A 163 -2.36 -4.32 17.81
C ALA A 163 -1.89 -5.48 18.73
N GLN A 164 -2.67 -5.87 19.75
CA GLN A 164 -2.36 -7.04 20.58
C GLN A 164 -2.39 -8.35 19.77
N ASP A 165 -3.17 -8.44 18.71
CA ASP A 165 -3.11 -9.57 17.80
C ASP A 165 -1.92 -9.38 16.83
N GLN A 166 -0.91 -10.24 16.98
CA GLN A 166 0.32 -10.20 16.17
C GLN A 166 0.08 -10.35 14.65
N ARG A 167 -1.12 -10.78 14.24
CA ARG A 167 -1.53 -10.85 12.85
C ARG A 167 -1.92 -9.48 12.28
N ASN A 168 -2.18 -8.52 13.15
CA ASN A 168 -2.56 -7.16 12.77
C ASN A 168 -1.35 -6.25 12.75
N ASN A 169 -1.31 -5.41 11.72
CA ASN A 169 -0.40 -4.29 11.62
C ASN A 169 -1.27 -3.03 11.66
N VAL A 170 -1.16 -2.25 12.74
CA VAL A 170 -2.12 -1.17 13.05
C VAL A 170 -1.40 0.16 13.03
N ALA A 171 -1.99 1.16 12.33
CA ALA A 171 -1.53 2.54 12.41
C ALA A 171 -2.64 3.46 12.93
N ILE A 172 -2.23 4.46 13.69
CA ILE A 172 -3.05 5.57 14.18
C ILE A 172 -2.63 6.81 13.39
N ILE A 173 -3.60 7.57 12.93
CA ILE A 173 -3.39 8.89 12.31
C ILE A 173 -4.07 9.92 13.22
N ASP A 174 -3.30 10.83 13.77
CA ASP A 174 -3.83 11.99 14.50
C ASP A 174 -4.07 13.12 13.48
N LEU A 175 -5.32 13.35 13.17
CA LEU A 175 -5.77 14.36 12.21
C LEU A 175 -6.42 15.57 12.91
N ASP A 176 -6.50 15.59 14.24
CA ASP A 176 -6.80 16.82 14.96
C ASP A 176 -5.57 17.73 14.96
N LEU A 177 -5.39 18.44 13.84
CA LEU A 177 -4.19 19.26 13.60
C LEU A 177 -4.04 20.42 14.59
N ALA A 178 -5.11 20.81 15.26
CA ALA A 178 -5.11 21.94 16.17
C ALA A 178 -4.80 21.52 17.63
N LEU A 179 -5.47 20.48 18.10
CA LEU A 179 -5.48 20.11 19.53
C LEU A 179 -5.16 18.62 19.78
N GLY A 180 -4.81 17.87 18.73
CA GLY A 180 -4.46 16.46 18.87
C GLY A 180 -3.34 16.24 19.88
N ASP A 181 -3.40 15.16 20.61
CA ASP A 181 -2.48 14.80 21.68
C ASP A 181 -2.20 13.28 21.73
N ALA A 182 -2.38 12.60 20.60
CA ALA A 182 -2.18 11.16 20.52
C ALA A 182 -0.74 10.73 20.85
N ASP A 183 0.26 11.55 20.55
CA ASP A 183 1.67 11.35 20.93
C ASP A 183 1.85 11.43 22.44
N VAL A 184 1.18 12.38 23.11
CA VAL A 184 1.19 12.54 24.57
C VAL A 184 0.52 11.34 25.25
N TRP A 185 -0.63 10.88 24.74
CA TRP A 185 -1.34 9.69 25.26
C TRP A 185 -0.52 8.41 25.16
N LEU A 186 0.30 8.27 24.12
CA LEU A 186 1.16 7.14 23.90
C LEU A 186 2.55 7.29 24.52
N ASP A 187 2.86 8.42 25.14
CA ASP A 187 4.18 8.74 25.74
C ASP A 187 5.33 8.49 24.74
N ILE A 188 5.17 8.99 23.52
CA ILE A 188 6.16 8.86 22.44
C ILE A 188 6.54 10.23 21.88
N ILE A 189 7.78 10.33 21.41
CA ILE A 189 8.30 11.53 20.73
C ILE A 189 8.51 11.18 19.26
N PRO A 190 7.62 11.62 18.34
CA PRO A 190 7.74 11.32 16.94
C PRO A 190 8.81 12.16 16.25
N ASP A 191 9.53 11.55 15.29
CA ASP A 191 10.49 12.26 14.43
C ASP A 191 9.84 12.96 13.25
N TYR A 192 8.69 12.44 12.79
CA TYR A 192 7.96 12.91 11.60
C TYR A 192 6.47 13.05 11.90
N THR A 193 5.81 13.91 11.14
CA THR A 193 4.39 14.22 11.26
C THR A 193 3.63 13.88 9.97
N ILE A 194 2.30 13.93 10.01
CA ILE A 194 1.48 13.76 8.81
C ILE A 194 1.78 14.80 7.72
N GLN A 195 2.17 16.01 8.14
CA GLN A 195 2.58 17.08 7.23
C GLN A 195 3.83 16.70 6.46
N ASP A 196 4.87 16.20 7.15
CA ASP A 196 6.13 15.77 6.52
C ASP A 196 5.88 14.66 5.50
N VAL A 197 4.97 13.74 5.81
CA VAL A 197 4.57 12.66 4.91
C VAL A 197 3.80 13.19 3.70
N ALA A 198 2.84 14.07 3.89
CA ALA A 198 2.00 14.62 2.83
C ALA A 198 2.81 15.48 1.85
N GLU A 199 3.68 16.36 2.35
CA GLU A 199 4.54 17.21 1.52
C GLU A 199 5.53 16.42 0.66
N ASN A 200 5.97 15.25 1.13
CA ASN A 200 6.93 14.40 0.44
C ASN A 200 6.29 13.22 -0.31
N ILE A 201 4.97 13.17 -0.43
CA ILE A 201 4.23 12.01 -0.93
C ILE A 201 4.67 11.53 -2.32
N GLY A 202 5.10 12.43 -3.19
CA GLY A 202 5.62 12.10 -4.53
C GLY A 202 7.01 11.42 -4.54
N ARG A 203 7.71 11.40 -3.40
CA ARG A 203 9.04 10.81 -3.23
C ARG A 203 9.08 9.70 -2.18
N LEU A 204 7.96 9.45 -1.52
CA LEU A 204 7.86 8.42 -0.49
C LEU A 204 7.97 7.04 -1.13
N ASP A 205 8.95 6.28 -0.65
CA ASP A 205 8.95 4.83 -0.79
C ASP A 205 8.42 4.17 0.49
N PHE A 206 8.14 2.88 0.42
CA PHE A 206 7.62 2.09 1.54
C PHE A 206 8.52 2.17 2.79
N ALA A 207 9.84 2.14 2.60
CA ALA A 207 10.81 2.18 3.71
C ALA A 207 10.77 3.54 4.41
N LEU A 208 10.63 4.61 3.63
CA LEU A 208 10.53 5.97 4.16
C LEU A 208 9.20 6.18 4.88
N LEU A 209 8.07 5.73 4.29
CA LEU A 209 6.76 5.78 4.95
C LEU A 209 6.78 5.05 6.29
N LYS A 210 7.34 3.84 6.34
CA LYS A 210 7.44 3.07 7.59
C LYS A 210 8.33 3.74 8.63
N ARG A 211 9.38 4.45 8.20
CA ARG A 211 10.25 5.25 9.09
C ARG A 211 9.57 6.51 9.61
N SER A 212 8.60 7.05 8.85
CA SER A 212 7.86 8.24 9.26
C SER A 212 6.80 7.96 10.33
N LEU A 213 6.52 6.69 10.63
CA LEU A 213 5.64 6.32 11.72
C LEU A 213 6.45 5.89 12.95
N THR A 214 6.04 6.35 14.11
CA THR A 214 6.66 5.98 15.38
C THR A 214 5.94 4.78 15.97
N LYS A 215 6.69 3.71 16.28
CA LYS A 215 6.12 2.49 16.86
C LYS A 215 6.01 2.62 18.38
N HIS A 216 4.83 2.35 18.93
CA HIS A 216 4.59 2.26 20.37
C HIS A 216 4.76 0.81 20.88
N ASP A 217 4.99 0.64 22.18
CA ASP A 217 5.19 -0.66 22.85
C ASP A 217 3.99 -1.60 22.73
N CYS A 218 2.76 -1.09 22.60
CA CYS A 218 1.59 -1.91 22.32
C CYS A 218 1.59 -2.58 20.94
N GLY A 219 2.50 -2.18 20.05
CA GLY A 219 2.64 -2.69 18.68
C GLY A 219 2.01 -1.80 17.61
N ALA A 220 1.19 -0.82 17.97
CA ALA A 220 0.64 0.16 17.03
C ALA A 220 1.70 1.18 16.59
N PHE A 221 1.48 1.76 15.40
CA PHE A 221 2.31 2.82 14.84
C PHE A 221 1.51 4.13 14.85
N LEU A 222 2.13 5.24 15.22
CA LEU A 222 1.52 6.57 15.19
C LEU A 222 2.09 7.41 14.04
N LEU A 223 1.22 8.03 13.26
CA LEU A 223 1.48 9.18 12.42
C LEU A 223 0.83 10.40 13.07
N PRO A 224 1.60 11.24 13.80
CA PRO A 224 1.05 12.31 14.60
C PRO A 224 0.73 13.56 13.76
N ARG A 225 -0.02 14.47 14.34
CA ARG A 225 -0.22 15.82 13.84
C ARG A 225 1.09 16.63 13.81
N PRO A 226 1.14 17.75 13.07
CA PRO A 226 2.26 18.70 13.14
C PRO A 226 2.44 19.27 14.55
N VAL A 227 3.70 19.45 14.96
CA VAL A 227 4.04 20.03 16.28
C VAL A 227 3.70 21.51 16.35
N HIS A 228 3.85 22.22 15.23
CA HIS A 228 3.55 23.65 15.17
C HIS A 228 2.10 23.87 14.75
N MET A 229 1.38 24.69 15.54
CA MET A 229 0.02 25.11 15.19
C MET A 229 0.05 26.16 14.08
N ASP A 230 0.14 25.73 12.84
CA ASP A 230 -0.16 26.62 11.72
C ASP A 230 -1.68 26.63 11.49
N LEU A 231 -2.24 27.85 11.37
CA LEU A 231 -3.70 28.05 11.22
C LEU A 231 -4.28 27.46 9.91
N SER A 232 -3.43 26.95 9.03
CA SER A 232 -3.85 26.30 7.79
C SER A 232 -2.95 25.08 7.57
N PRO A 233 -3.54 23.89 7.37
CA PRO A 233 -2.76 22.71 6.99
C PRO A 233 -2.03 22.98 5.67
N SER A 234 -0.75 22.60 5.60
CA SER A 234 0.08 22.79 4.41
C SER A 234 -0.20 21.75 3.32
N PHE A 235 -1.12 20.81 3.57
CA PHE A 235 -1.49 19.74 2.65
C PHE A 235 -2.99 19.70 2.36
N SER A 236 -3.33 19.23 1.17
CA SER A 236 -4.68 19.17 0.64
C SER A 236 -5.42 17.85 1.00
N PRO A 237 -6.77 17.82 0.88
CA PRO A 237 -7.54 16.59 1.01
C PRO A 237 -7.09 15.47 0.05
N ASP A 238 -6.62 15.82 -1.16
CA ASP A 238 -6.12 14.83 -2.12
C ASP A 238 -4.80 14.21 -1.69
N GLU A 239 -3.90 14.99 -1.10
CA GLU A 239 -2.67 14.49 -0.49
C GLU A 239 -2.98 13.58 0.70
N LEU A 240 -3.94 13.95 1.55
CA LEU A 240 -4.41 13.08 2.64
C LEU A 240 -4.97 11.76 2.11
N ARG A 241 -5.81 11.78 1.06
CA ARG A 241 -6.33 10.54 0.45
C ARG A 241 -5.21 9.64 -0.05
N ARG A 242 -4.14 10.22 -0.61
CA ARG A 242 -2.94 9.47 -1.03
C ARG A 242 -2.20 8.87 0.17
N VAL A 243 -2.01 9.62 1.25
CA VAL A 243 -1.39 9.10 2.49
C VAL A 243 -2.20 7.92 3.03
N ILE A 244 -3.53 8.06 3.15
CA ILE A 244 -4.41 6.98 3.62
C ILE A 244 -4.31 5.76 2.68
N ALA A 245 -4.29 5.96 1.37
CA ALA A 245 -4.16 4.87 0.40
C ALA A 245 -2.84 4.10 0.55
N LEU A 246 -1.73 4.80 0.77
CA LEU A 246 -0.41 4.19 1.02
C LEU A 246 -0.37 3.42 2.33
N LEU A 247 -0.95 3.98 3.39
CA LEU A 247 -1.05 3.31 4.69
C LEU A 247 -1.95 2.07 4.60
N ARG A 248 -3.06 2.12 3.84
CA ARG A 248 -3.92 0.94 3.58
C ARG A 248 -3.16 -0.19 2.90
N ALA A 249 -2.19 0.11 2.03
CA ALA A 249 -1.35 -0.91 1.40
C ALA A 249 -0.40 -1.60 2.40
N THR A 250 -0.08 -0.91 3.51
CA THR A 250 0.94 -1.33 4.48
C THR A 250 0.35 -1.97 5.73
N PHE A 251 -0.76 -1.42 6.21
CA PHE A 251 -1.36 -1.76 7.50
C PHE A 251 -2.68 -2.52 7.31
N THR A 252 -2.96 -3.44 8.21
CA THR A 252 -4.23 -4.18 8.23
C THR A 252 -5.37 -3.35 8.80
N HIS A 253 -5.04 -2.40 9.67
CA HIS A 253 -6.02 -1.50 10.30
C HIS A 253 -5.44 -0.09 10.37
N LEU A 254 -6.24 0.89 10.00
CA LEU A 254 -5.96 2.30 10.21
C LEU A 254 -7.04 2.86 11.13
N VAL A 255 -6.63 3.52 12.20
CA VAL A 255 -7.52 4.27 13.09
C VAL A 255 -7.19 5.74 12.92
N ILE A 256 -8.18 6.54 12.53
CA ILE A 256 -8.01 7.97 12.28
C ILE A 256 -8.78 8.73 13.35
N ASP A 257 -8.07 9.52 14.15
CA ASP A 257 -8.66 10.45 15.11
C ASP A 257 -8.82 11.80 14.45
N ILE A 258 -10.04 12.29 14.32
CA ILE A 258 -10.34 13.56 13.65
C ILE A 258 -10.86 14.59 14.63
N SER A 259 -10.72 15.87 14.23
CA SER A 259 -11.26 17.00 14.99
C SER A 259 -12.80 17.03 14.96
N GLU A 260 -13.38 17.79 15.88
CA GLU A 260 -14.82 18.10 15.86
C GLU A 260 -15.21 19.22 14.89
N SER A 261 -14.22 19.79 14.19
CA SER A 261 -14.40 20.97 13.33
C SER A 261 -14.96 20.64 11.95
N TYR A 262 -14.95 19.36 11.56
CA TYR A 262 -15.41 18.89 10.25
C TYR A 262 -14.81 19.65 9.07
N THR A 263 -13.50 19.82 9.12
CA THR A 263 -12.72 20.45 8.05
C THR A 263 -12.78 19.62 6.76
N ALA A 264 -12.27 20.17 5.65
CA ALA A 264 -12.18 19.43 4.40
C ALA A 264 -11.30 18.16 4.52
N LEU A 265 -10.31 18.16 5.43
CA LEU A 265 -9.48 16.99 5.73
C LEU A 265 -10.25 15.94 6.51
N ASP A 266 -11.03 16.33 7.53
CA ASP A 266 -11.88 15.42 8.30
C ASP A 266 -12.89 14.71 7.40
N ILE A 267 -13.55 15.47 6.51
CA ILE A 267 -14.49 14.91 5.53
C ILE A 267 -13.77 13.93 4.59
N ALA A 268 -12.57 14.27 4.11
CA ALA A 268 -11.80 13.37 3.25
C ALA A 268 -11.39 12.08 3.98
N ALA A 269 -11.07 12.14 5.27
CA ALA A 269 -10.79 10.97 6.10
C ALA A 269 -12.03 10.10 6.28
N MET A 270 -13.20 10.69 6.57
CA MET A 270 -14.48 9.99 6.68
C MET A 270 -14.87 9.29 5.37
N GLU A 271 -14.75 9.98 4.23
CA GLU A 271 -15.00 9.40 2.90
C GLU A 271 -14.06 8.22 2.56
N ALA A 272 -12.84 8.24 3.09
CA ALA A 272 -11.85 7.20 2.91
C ALA A 272 -12.05 6.00 3.84
N SER A 273 -12.95 6.10 4.82
CA SER A 273 -13.13 5.11 5.88
C SER A 273 -14.15 4.03 5.52
N ASP A 274 -13.92 2.84 6.06
CA ASP A 274 -14.84 1.70 5.96
C ASP A 274 -15.90 1.77 7.08
N SER A 275 -15.57 2.45 8.20
CA SER A 275 -16.46 2.66 9.36
C SER A 275 -16.16 3.99 10.04
N ILE A 276 -17.18 4.61 10.61
CA ILE A 276 -17.09 5.82 11.44
C ILE A 276 -17.70 5.49 12.79
N LEU A 277 -16.97 5.78 13.88
CA LEU A 277 -17.39 5.61 15.27
C LEU A 277 -17.63 6.96 15.91
#